data_4159d6e5968685d7171b61b343e0b970
#
_entry.id   4159d6e5968685d7171b61b343e0b970
#
_cell.length_a   1.000
_cell.length_b   1.000
_cell.length_c   1.000
_cell.angle_alpha   90.00
_cell.angle_beta   90.00
_cell.angle_gamma   90.00
#
_symmetry.space_group_name_H-M   'P 1'
#
loop_
_entity.id
_entity.type
_entity.pdbx_description
1 polymer ?
#
loop_
_entity_poly.entity_id
_entity_poly.type
_entity_poly.pdbx_seq_one_letter_code
_entity_poly.pdbx_strand_id
1 'polypeptide(L)'
;MMKLENVDKYYNINTSSEVHALKNINLSIEKGEMVAIMGVSGSGKSTLIHILGCLDKQTYGKYFLGEYEVTKYSNNDIAVIRNEEIGFVLQNFGLLADKTVYENISYPLIFNPAVKYKMMKKLITKTADAMLIGNLLKKPVKELSGGQKQRVALARALVNRPNIIIADEPTAALDKATADEIMEVMKSLNSIGKTIVIVTHDRTVAEKCRRIVELSYGEIISDKTIAVNHKYNKKPSISD
;
A
#
# COMPACT_ATOMS: atom_id res chain seq x y z
N MET A 1 4.91 6.34 11.36
CA MET A 1 4.26 7.64 11.10
C MET A 1 4.70 8.16 9.74
N MET A 2 3.78 8.64 8.94
CA MET A 2 4.04 9.32 7.66
C MET A 2 3.49 10.75 7.80
N LYS A 3 4.28 11.78 7.46
CA LYS A 3 3.84 13.16 7.62
C LYS A 3 4.25 14.02 6.44
N LEU A 4 3.28 14.62 5.80
CA LEU A 4 3.44 15.65 4.75
C LEU A 4 3.17 17.03 5.35
N GLU A 5 4.07 17.98 5.09
CA GLU A 5 3.96 19.36 5.54
C GLU A 5 4.06 20.30 4.35
N ASN A 6 2.97 21.01 4.04
CA ASN A 6 2.85 21.99 2.96
C ASN A 6 3.39 21.44 1.62
N VAL A 7 3.00 20.21 1.28
CA VAL A 7 3.52 19.52 0.11
C VAL A 7 2.81 19.96 -1.15
N ASP A 8 3.59 20.43 -2.12
CA ASP A 8 3.17 20.70 -3.48
C ASP A 8 3.86 19.76 -4.46
N LYS A 9 3.14 19.34 -5.50
CA LYS A 9 3.70 18.59 -6.62
C LYS A 9 3.30 19.20 -7.94
N TYR A 10 4.30 19.60 -8.69
CA TYR A 10 4.17 20.06 -10.06
C TYR A 10 4.81 19.07 -11.02
N TYR A 11 4.20 18.88 -12.17
CA TYR A 11 4.78 18.20 -13.33
C TYR A 11 4.98 19.20 -14.46
N ASN A 12 5.97 18.97 -15.31
CA ASN A 12 6.28 19.79 -16.49
C ASN A 12 6.44 21.29 -16.16
N ILE A 13 7.16 21.59 -15.09
CA ILE A 13 7.39 22.95 -14.59
C ILE A 13 7.96 23.83 -15.71
N ASN A 14 7.47 25.08 -15.81
CA ASN A 14 7.87 26.07 -16.81
C ASN A 14 7.57 25.66 -18.26
N THR A 15 6.61 24.80 -18.50
CA THR A 15 6.11 24.45 -19.84
C THR A 15 4.63 24.80 -19.99
N SER A 16 4.14 24.82 -21.23
CA SER A 16 2.70 25.04 -21.52
C SER A 16 1.79 23.91 -21.01
N SER A 17 2.38 22.78 -20.61
CA SER A 17 1.68 21.61 -20.05
C SER A 17 1.93 21.43 -18.55
N GLU A 18 2.26 22.51 -17.83
CA GLU A 18 2.44 22.47 -16.39
C GLU A 18 1.16 22.01 -15.67
N VAL A 19 1.32 21.07 -14.75
CA VAL A 19 0.22 20.54 -13.93
C VAL A 19 0.57 20.66 -12.46
N HIS A 20 -0.23 21.40 -11.68
CA HIS A 20 -0.19 21.44 -10.22
C HIS A 20 -1.02 20.28 -9.66
N ALA A 21 -0.39 19.13 -9.50
CA ALA A 21 -1.07 17.86 -9.17
C ALA A 21 -1.44 17.72 -7.70
N LEU A 22 -0.63 18.29 -6.78
CA LEU A 22 -0.95 18.38 -5.35
C LEU A 22 -0.67 19.80 -4.87
N LYS A 23 -1.57 20.32 -4.02
CA LYS A 23 -1.58 21.71 -3.57
C LYS A 23 -1.63 21.77 -2.07
N ASN A 24 -0.56 22.24 -1.45
CA ASN A 24 -0.46 22.46 0.00
C ASN A 24 -0.96 21.29 0.83
N ILE A 25 -0.57 20.06 0.49
CA ILE A 25 -1.00 18.86 1.21
C ILE A 25 -0.36 18.82 2.60
N ASN A 26 -1.22 18.80 3.61
CA ASN A 26 -0.87 18.55 5.00
C ASN A 26 -1.60 17.29 5.45
N LEU A 27 -0.84 16.20 5.70
CA LEU A 27 -1.40 14.89 6.04
C LEU A 27 -0.47 14.17 7.00
N SER A 28 -1.01 13.68 8.12
CA SER A 28 -0.31 12.81 9.05
C SER A 28 -1.03 11.48 9.13
N ILE A 29 -0.30 10.38 8.97
CA ILE A 29 -0.80 9.01 9.14
C ILE A 29 0.03 8.36 10.24
N GLU A 30 -0.64 7.97 11.31
CA GLU A 30 0.00 7.41 12.49
C GLU A 30 0.32 5.91 12.29
N LYS A 31 1.24 5.42 13.10
CA LYS A 31 1.59 3.98 13.09
C LYS A 31 0.37 3.14 13.49
N GLY A 32 0.07 2.12 12.68
CA GLY A 32 -1.06 1.22 12.92
C GLY A 32 -2.42 1.79 12.46
N GLU A 33 -2.47 2.96 11.82
CA GLU A 33 -3.69 3.41 11.18
C GLU A 33 -4.04 2.61 9.92
N MET A 34 -5.33 2.52 9.62
CA MET A 34 -5.86 2.05 8.34
C MET A 34 -6.68 3.19 7.73
N VAL A 35 -6.13 3.80 6.69
CA VAL A 35 -6.66 5.03 6.07
C VAL A 35 -7.03 4.76 4.62
N ALA A 36 -8.21 5.22 4.21
CA ALA A 36 -8.61 5.27 2.81
C ALA A 36 -8.39 6.67 2.25
N ILE A 37 -7.77 6.77 1.07
CA ILE A 37 -7.67 7.98 0.27
C ILE A 37 -8.66 7.88 -0.87
N MET A 38 -9.66 8.75 -0.88
CA MET A 38 -10.72 8.78 -1.89
C MET A 38 -10.62 10.03 -2.77
N GLY A 39 -11.31 10.01 -3.89
CA GLY A 39 -11.45 11.15 -4.80
C GLY A 39 -11.75 10.69 -6.22
N VAL A 40 -12.23 11.60 -7.06
CA VAL A 40 -12.52 11.33 -8.47
C VAL A 40 -11.23 11.07 -9.29
N SER A 41 -11.37 10.57 -10.50
CA SER A 41 -10.22 10.43 -11.42
C SER A 41 -9.57 11.81 -11.63
N GLY A 42 -8.23 11.86 -11.64
CA GLY A 42 -7.48 13.10 -11.80
C GLY A 42 -7.38 13.98 -10.54
N SER A 43 -7.92 13.56 -9.38
CA SER A 43 -7.85 14.37 -8.15
C SER A 43 -6.47 14.44 -7.49
N GLY A 44 -5.46 13.69 -7.97
CA GLY A 44 -4.10 13.65 -7.41
C GLY A 44 -3.79 12.43 -6.54
N LYS A 45 -4.71 11.46 -6.39
CA LYS A 45 -4.52 10.28 -5.54
C LYS A 45 -3.25 9.48 -5.86
N SER A 46 -3.04 9.13 -7.13
CA SER A 46 -1.86 8.38 -7.56
C SER A 46 -0.57 9.15 -7.30
N THR A 47 -0.57 10.47 -7.51
CA THR A 47 0.55 11.33 -7.16
C THR A 47 0.82 11.30 -5.66
N LEU A 48 -0.22 11.42 -4.84
CA LEU A 48 -0.09 11.40 -3.39
C LEU A 48 0.50 10.09 -2.88
N ILE A 49 -0.01 8.93 -3.36
CA ILE A 49 0.52 7.64 -2.91
C ILE A 49 1.92 7.34 -3.46
N HIS A 50 2.28 7.86 -4.62
CA HIS A 50 3.64 7.75 -5.12
C HIS A 50 4.62 8.53 -4.24
N ILE A 51 4.23 9.71 -3.73
CA ILE A 51 5.05 10.46 -2.76
C ILE A 51 5.09 9.71 -1.43
N LEU A 52 3.94 9.31 -0.87
CA LEU A 52 3.88 8.52 0.37
C LEU A 52 4.68 7.22 0.27
N GLY A 53 4.66 6.58 -0.91
CA GLY A 53 5.41 5.36 -1.21
C GLY A 53 6.87 5.58 -1.58
N CYS A 54 7.39 6.80 -1.53
CA CYS A 54 8.75 7.14 -1.95
C CYS A 54 9.08 6.68 -3.40
N LEU A 55 8.08 6.64 -4.28
CA LEU A 55 8.23 6.37 -5.71
C LEU A 55 8.45 7.65 -6.51
N ASP A 56 7.96 8.78 -5.99
CA ASP A 56 8.16 10.12 -6.54
C ASP A 56 8.47 11.09 -5.39
N LYS A 57 9.02 12.26 -5.72
CA LYS A 57 9.32 13.32 -4.76
C LYS A 57 8.37 14.51 -4.97
N GLN A 58 8.03 15.15 -3.87
CA GLN A 58 7.34 16.44 -3.90
C GLN A 58 8.23 17.53 -4.55
N THR A 59 7.59 18.56 -5.07
CA THR A 59 8.28 19.74 -5.62
C THR A 59 8.66 20.71 -4.49
N TYR A 60 7.71 20.96 -3.57
CA TYR A 60 7.89 21.80 -2.38
C TYR A 60 7.32 21.12 -1.15
N GLY A 61 7.66 21.65 0.02
CA GLY A 61 7.23 21.10 1.30
C GLY A 61 8.15 19.99 1.81
N LYS A 62 7.70 19.30 2.86
CA LYS A 62 8.48 18.24 3.53
C LYS A 62 7.69 16.96 3.62
N TYR A 63 8.39 15.84 3.48
CA TYR A 63 7.85 14.52 3.77
C TYR A 63 8.74 13.79 4.77
N PHE A 64 8.12 13.29 5.84
CA PHE A 64 8.75 12.50 6.88
C PHE A 64 8.19 11.08 6.85
N LEU A 65 9.06 10.08 6.75
CA LEU A 65 8.76 8.67 6.89
C LEU A 65 9.45 8.16 8.18
N GLY A 66 8.69 7.99 9.25
CA GLY A 66 9.28 7.76 10.56
C GLY A 66 10.13 8.95 11.01
N GLU A 67 11.42 8.70 11.21
CA GLU A 67 12.42 9.72 11.56
C GLU A 67 13.15 10.28 10.34
N TYR A 68 12.88 9.73 9.14
CA TYR A 68 13.56 10.12 7.91
C TYR A 68 12.85 11.30 7.24
N GLU A 69 13.51 12.46 7.15
CA GLU A 69 13.07 13.52 6.24
C GLU A 69 13.51 13.16 4.81
N VAL A 70 12.57 12.63 4.03
CA VAL A 70 12.82 11.98 2.73
C VAL A 70 13.64 12.85 1.76
N THR A 71 13.46 14.16 1.81
CA THR A 71 14.19 15.11 0.93
C THR A 71 15.69 15.18 1.20
N LYS A 72 16.14 14.80 2.39
CA LYS A 72 17.56 14.87 2.80
C LYS A 72 18.38 13.66 2.35
N TYR A 73 17.73 12.64 1.81
CA TYR A 73 18.37 11.38 1.43
C TYR A 73 18.55 11.27 -0.07
N SER A 74 19.62 10.57 -0.48
CA SER A 74 19.83 10.23 -1.89
C SER A 74 18.75 9.27 -2.41
N ASN A 75 18.61 9.18 -3.73
CA ASN A 75 17.65 8.23 -4.33
C ASN A 75 17.96 6.77 -3.96
N ASN A 76 19.24 6.42 -3.79
CA ASN A 76 19.66 5.07 -3.39
C ASN A 76 19.26 4.77 -1.94
N ASP A 77 19.47 5.72 -1.01
CA ASP A 77 19.09 5.54 0.40
C ASP A 77 17.56 5.41 0.53
N ILE A 78 16.82 6.26 -0.20
CA ILE A 78 15.35 6.18 -0.24
C ILE A 78 14.87 4.85 -0.83
N ALA A 79 15.56 4.31 -1.82
CA ALA A 79 15.21 3.00 -2.38
C ALA A 79 15.38 1.86 -1.35
N VAL A 80 16.42 1.93 -0.51
CA VAL A 80 16.61 0.97 0.60
C VAL A 80 15.52 1.15 1.66
N ILE A 81 15.29 2.37 2.15
CA ILE A 81 14.23 2.67 3.14
C ILE A 81 12.87 2.20 2.61
N ARG A 82 12.53 2.50 1.36
CA ARG A 82 11.29 2.05 0.73
C ARG A 82 11.18 0.54 0.70
N ASN A 83 12.26 -0.16 0.33
CA ASN A 83 12.27 -1.62 0.25
C ASN A 83 12.03 -2.29 1.61
N GLU A 84 12.54 -1.69 2.68
CA GLU A 84 12.42 -2.21 4.04
C GLU A 84 11.09 -1.84 4.70
N GLU A 85 10.64 -0.59 4.53
CA GLU A 85 9.52 -0.04 5.29
C GLU A 85 8.18 -0.13 4.56
N ILE A 86 8.16 -0.18 3.22
CA ILE A 86 6.94 -0.05 2.43
C ILE A 86 6.70 -1.26 1.53
N GLY A 87 5.55 -1.90 1.70
CA GLY A 87 5.00 -2.87 0.74
C GLY A 87 4.00 -2.19 -0.19
N PHE A 88 4.21 -2.29 -1.49
CA PHE A 88 3.35 -1.65 -2.48
C PHE A 88 2.51 -2.67 -3.24
N VAL A 89 1.18 -2.45 -3.29
CA VAL A 89 0.21 -3.23 -4.07
C VAL A 89 -0.39 -2.30 -5.12
N LEU A 90 -0.05 -2.53 -6.38
CA LEU A 90 -0.46 -1.69 -7.51
C LEU A 90 -1.79 -2.16 -8.11
N GLN A 91 -2.55 -1.25 -8.69
CA GLN A 91 -3.84 -1.48 -9.34
C GLN A 91 -3.79 -2.61 -10.41
N ASN A 92 -2.75 -2.64 -11.23
CA ASN A 92 -2.52 -3.66 -12.26
C ASN A 92 -1.58 -4.78 -11.76
N PHE A 93 -1.59 -5.07 -10.45
CA PHE A 93 -0.74 -6.02 -9.76
C PHE A 93 0.77 -5.72 -9.87
N GLY A 94 1.24 -5.09 -10.95
CA GLY A 94 2.65 -4.81 -11.25
C GLY A 94 3.53 -6.06 -11.27
N LEU A 95 2.97 -7.21 -11.63
CA LEU A 95 3.66 -8.49 -11.67
C LEU A 95 4.32 -8.71 -13.04
N LEU A 96 5.47 -9.38 -13.04
CA LEU A 96 6.13 -9.83 -14.26
C LEU A 96 5.44 -11.11 -14.76
N ALA A 97 4.64 -10.98 -15.83
CA ALA A 97 3.72 -12.01 -16.31
C ALA A 97 4.41 -13.33 -16.70
N ASP A 98 5.60 -13.25 -17.34
CA ASP A 98 6.37 -14.41 -17.80
C ASP A 98 7.25 -15.02 -16.71
N LYS A 99 7.31 -14.40 -15.53
CA LYS A 99 8.04 -14.91 -14.37
C LYS A 99 7.12 -15.72 -13.47
N THR A 100 7.72 -16.68 -12.75
CA THR A 100 7.01 -17.50 -11.78
C THR A 100 6.53 -16.66 -10.58
N VAL A 101 5.59 -17.22 -9.81
CA VAL A 101 5.18 -16.67 -8.51
C VAL A 101 6.39 -16.51 -7.59
N TYR A 102 7.25 -17.53 -7.52
CA TYR A 102 8.47 -17.50 -6.71
C TYR A 102 9.37 -16.33 -7.10
N GLU A 103 9.66 -16.15 -8.39
CA GLU A 103 10.49 -15.04 -8.87
C GLU A 103 9.86 -13.68 -8.52
N ASN A 104 8.55 -13.50 -8.77
CA ASN A 104 7.87 -12.25 -8.44
C ASN A 104 7.96 -11.89 -6.95
N ILE A 105 7.78 -12.87 -6.06
CA ILE A 105 7.89 -12.64 -4.60
C ILE A 105 9.35 -12.42 -4.19
N SER A 106 10.33 -12.95 -4.94
CA SER A 106 11.75 -12.85 -4.59
C SER A 106 12.36 -11.48 -4.79
N TYR A 107 11.85 -10.65 -5.73
CA TYR A 107 12.46 -9.37 -6.08
C TYR A 107 12.74 -8.43 -4.89
N PRO A 108 11.79 -8.16 -3.97
CA PRO A 108 12.09 -7.30 -2.84
C PRO A 108 13.22 -7.83 -1.95
N LEU A 109 13.36 -9.15 -1.83
CA LEU A 109 14.42 -9.76 -1.03
C LEU A 109 15.79 -9.65 -1.71
N ILE A 110 15.85 -9.71 -3.06
CA ILE A 110 17.09 -9.57 -3.82
C ILE A 110 17.71 -8.19 -3.59
N PHE A 111 16.86 -7.16 -3.49
CA PHE A 111 17.28 -5.77 -3.28
C PHE A 111 17.39 -5.37 -1.80
N ASN A 112 17.16 -6.30 -0.86
CA ASN A 112 17.31 -6.03 0.57
C ASN A 112 18.68 -6.51 1.06
N PRO A 113 19.63 -5.60 1.38
CA PRO A 113 20.97 -5.97 1.79
C PRO A 113 21.03 -6.75 3.12
N ALA A 114 19.99 -6.63 3.95
CA ALA A 114 19.89 -7.35 5.22
C ALA A 114 19.49 -8.82 5.05
N VAL A 115 18.96 -9.21 3.88
CA VAL A 115 18.46 -10.57 3.64
C VAL A 115 19.54 -11.46 3.04
N LYS A 116 19.97 -12.47 3.80
CA LYS A 116 20.92 -13.49 3.30
C LYS A 116 20.22 -14.41 2.31
N TYR A 117 20.88 -14.71 1.19
CA TYR A 117 20.36 -15.59 0.11
C TYR A 117 19.76 -16.91 0.63
N LYS A 118 20.45 -17.58 1.57
CA LYS A 118 19.97 -18.83 2.19
C LYS A 118 18.63 -18.73 2.90
N MET A 119 18.21 -17.53 3.27
CA MET A 119 16.93 -17.28 3.97
C MET A 119 15.77 -17.02 2.99
N MET A 120 16.06 -16.62 1.75
CA MET A 120 15.05 -16.19 0.77
C MET A 120 13.98 -17.27 0.54
N LYS A 121 14.39 -18.50 0.26
CA LYS A 121 13.45 -19.61 0.02
C LYS A 121 12.45 -19.77 1.18
N LYS A 122 12.94 -19.72 2.42
CA LYS A 122 12.10 -19.86 3.61
C LYS A 122 11.11 -18.70 3.75
N LEU A 123 11.57 -17.46 3.50
CA LEU A 123 10.71 -16.27 3.56
C LEU A 123 9.64 -16.32 2.48
N ILE A 124 10.02 -16.63 1.22
CA ILE A 124 9.10 -16.72 0.10
C ILE A 124 8.03 -17.77 0.35
N THR A 125 8.43 -19.01 0.73
CA THR A 125 7.49 -20.10 0.99
C THR A 125 6.51 -19.71 2.11
N LYS A 126 7.04 -19.23 3.25
CA LYS A 126 6.19 -18.80 4.38
C LYS A 126 5.18 -17.72 3.99
N THR A 127 5.60 -16.74 3.18
CA THR A 127 4.71 -15.66 2.77
C THR A 127 3.68 -16.14 1.74
N ALA A 128 4.09 -17.01 0.81
CA ALA A 128 3.18 -17.61 -0.16
C ALA A 128 2.12 -18.51 0.51
N ASP A 129 2.51 -19.30 1.52
CA ASP A 129 1.58 -20.13 2.29
C ASP A 129 0.57 -19.27 3.06
N ALA A 130 1.02 -18.18 3.68
CA ALA A 130 0.14 -17.23 4.37
C ALA A 130 -0.86 -16.56 3.42
N MET A 131 -0.54 -16.43 2.14
CA MET A 131 -1.44 -15.90 1.10
C MET A 131 -2.20 -17.01 0.34
N LEU A 132 -2.10 -18.27 0.77
CA LEU A 132 -2.76 -19.44 0.17
C LEU A 132 -2.37 -19.69 -1.30
N ILE A 133 -1.12 -19.40 -1.66
CA ILE A 133 -0.56 -19.57 -2.99
C ILE A 133 0.74 -20.40 -3.00
N GLY A 134 1.07 -21.12 -1.93
CA GLY A 134 2.29 -21.92 -1.81
C GLY A 134 2.41 -23.00 -2.89
N ASN A 135 1.27 -23.60 -3.29
CA ASN A 135 1.21 -24.59 -4.38
C ASN A 135 1.42 -23.99 -5.79
N LEU A 136 1.40 -22.67 -5.93
CA LEU A 136 1.52 -21.95 -7.20
C LEU A 136 2.94 -21.42 -7.45
N LEU A 137 3.88 -21.57 -6.52
CA LEU A 137 5.21 -20.95 -6.56
C LEU A 137 5.98 -21.18 -7.89
N LYS A 138 5.79 -22.34 -8.54
CA LYS A 138 6.47 -22.67 -9.79
C LYS A 138 5.71 -22.24 -11.04
N LYS A 139 4.45 -21.75 -10.92
CA LYS A 139 3.64 -21.36 -12.07
C LYS A 139 4.02 -19.96 -12.55
N PRO A 140 4.05 -19.72 -13.88
CA PRO A 140 4.12 -18.36 -14.43
C PRO A 140 2.88 -17.56 -14.05
N VAL A 141 3.07 -16.27 -13.74
CA VAL A 141 1.98 -15.39 -13.29
C VAL A 141 0.89 -15.21 -14.35
N LYS A 142 1.23 -15.27 -15.63
CA LYS A 142 0.25 -15.17 -16.72
C LYS A 142 -0.85 -16.25 -16.68
N GLU A 143 -0.57 -17.40 -16.08
CA GLU A 143 -1.51 -18.53 -15.95
C GLU A 143 -2.47 -18.41 -14.76
N LEU A 144 -2.33 -17.35 -13.94
CA LEU A 144 -3.10 -17.17 -12.72
C LEU A 144 -4.40 -16.39 -12.96
N SER A 145 -5.43 -16.69 -12.16
CA SER A 145 -6.64 -15.87 -12.06
C SER A 145 -6.34 -14.49 -11.47
N GLY A 146 -7.26 -13.53 -11.63
CA GLY A 146 -7.14 -12.18 -11.03
C GLY A 146 -6.91 -12.21 -9.53
N GLY A 147 -7.70 -12.98 -8.79
CA GLY A 147 -7.55 -13.14 -7.35
C GLY A 147 -6.21 -13.79 -6.94
N GLN A 148 -5.74 -14.78 -7.70
CA GLN A 148 -4.42 -15.37 -7.46
C GLN A 148 -3.30 -14.35 -7.73
N LYS A 149 -3.38 -13.56 -8.80
CA LYS A 149 -2.45 -12.45 -9.08
C LYS A 149 -2.43 -11.44 -7.94
N GLN A 150 -3.58 -11.07 -7.41
CA GLN A 150 -3.66 -10.16 -6.27
C GLN A 150 -2.98 -10.72 -5.01
N ARG A 151 -3.17 -12.02 -4.73
CA ARG A 151 -2.48 -12.69 -3.62
C ARG A 151 -0.96 -12.74 -3.82
N VAL A 152 -0.49 -12.91 -5.08
CA VAL A 152 0.95 -12.81 -5.41
C VAL A 152 1.48 -11.39 -5.19
N ALA A 153 0.73 -10.36 -5.61
CA ALA A 153 1.11 -8.96 -5.39
C ALA A 153 1.20 -8.62 -3.90
N LEU A 154 0.24 -9.10 -3.10
CA LEU A 154 0.29 -9.00 -1.65
C LEU A 154 1.47 -9.76 -1.04
N ALA A 155 1.71 -11.01 -1.45
CA ALA A 155 2.85 -11.77 -0.97
C ALA A 155 4.17 -11.06 -1.27
N ARG A 156 4.33 -10.50 -2.48
CA ARG A 156 5.49 -9.71 -2.86
C ARG A 156 5.62 -8.45 -1.98
N ALA A 157 4.54 -7.74 -1.73
CA ALA A 157 4.55 -6.56 -0.88
C ALA A 157 4.95 -6.88 0.57
N LEU A 158 4.59 -8.07 1.07
CA LEU A 158 4.76 -8.47 2.47
C LEU A 158 6.04 -9.22 2.79
N VAL A 159 6.78 -9.71 1.78
CA VAL A 159 7.90 -10.64 1.97
C VAL A 159 9.05 -10.06 2.81
N ASN A 160 9.30 -8.75 2.73
CA ASN A 160 10.25 -8.01 3.58
C ASN A 160 9.66 -7.63 4.95
N ARG A 161 8.40 -7.97 5.25
CA ARG A 161 7.69 -7.62 6.48
C ARG A 161 7.61 -6.11 6.75
N PRO A 162 7.26 -5.30 5.75
CA PRO A 162 7.23 -3.85 5.89
C PRO A 162 6.33 -3.41 7.03
N ASN A 163 6.55 -2.20 7.54
CA ASN A 163 5.68 -1.59 8.55
C ASN A 163 4.47 -0.89 7.94
N ILE A 164 4.58 -0.51 6.67
CA ILE A 164 3.56 0.24 5.93
C ILE A 164 3.16 -0.55 4.68
N ILE A 165 1.87 -0.61 4.39
CA ILE A 165 1.33 -1.18 3.16
C ILE A 165 0.55 -0.09 2.46
N ILE A 166 0.93 0.20 1.22
CA ILE A 166 0.22 1.13 0.35
C ILE A 166 -0.43 0.32 -0.76
N ALA A 167 -1.74 0.42 -0.90
CA ALA A 167 -2.51 -0.33 -1.87
C ALA A 167 -3.31 0.63 -2.77
N ASP A 168 -3.02 0.59 -4.06
CA ASP A 168 -3.72 1.36 -5.09
C ASP A 168 -4.79 0.50 -5.73
N GLU A 169 -6.07 0.81 -5.47
CA GLU A 169 -7.26 0.10 -5.97
C GLU A 169 -7.15 -1.43 -5.80
N PRO A 170 -6.88 -1.96 -4.59
CA PRO A 170 -6.50 -3.36 -4.40
C PRO A 170 -7.60 -4.37 -4.73
N THR A 171 -8.82 -3.91 -4.97
CA THR A 171 -10.00 -4.75 -5.21
C THR A 171 -10.70 -4.47 -6.54
N ALA A 172 -10.26 -3.46 -7.31
CA ALA A 172 -10.98 -2.98 -8.50
C ALA A 172 -11.17 -4.02 -9.62
N ALA A 173 -10.24 -4.99 -9.72
CA ALA A 173 -10.26 -6.02 -10.77
C ALA A 173 -10.78 -7.38 -10.26
N LEU A 174 -11.45 -7.42 -9.08
CA LEU A 174 -11.84 -8.65 -8.41
C LEU A 174 -13.37 -8.75 -8.29
N ASP A 175 -13.87 -9.98 -8.27
CA ASP A 175 -15.24 -10.25 -7.83
C ASP A 175 -15.42 -9.91 -6.34
N LYS A 176 -16.67 -9.72 -5.92
CA LYS A 176 -16.98 -9.27 -4.57
C LYS A 176 -16.45 -10.20 -3.48
N ALA A 177 -16.53 -11.52 -3.67
CA ALA A 177 -16.07 -12.48 -2.67
C ALA A 177 -14.55 -12.39 -2.49
N THR A 178 -13.81 -12.38 -3.58
CA THR A 178 -12.35 -12.22 -3.58
C THR A 178 -11.95 -10.84 -3.01
N ALA A 179 -12.67 -9.78 -3.36
CA ALA A 179 -12.44 -8.43 -2.82
C ALA A 179 -12.60 -8.39 -1.29
N ASP A 180 -13.64 -9.04 -0.76
CA ASP A 180 -13.86 -9.15 0.68
C ASP A 180 -12.75 -9.92 1.37
N GLU A 181 -12.27 -11.03 0.79
CA GLU A 181 -11.13 -11.79 1.32
C GLU A 181 -9.83 -10.95 1.38
N ILE A 182 -9.54 -10.17 0.34
CA ILE A 182 -8.38 -9.27 0.32
C ILE A 182 -8.48 -8.20 1.41
N MET A 183 -9.68 -7.64 1.61
CA MET A 183 -9.89 -6.66 2.68
C MET A 183 -9.77 -7.26 4.08
N GLU A 184 -10.18 -8.52 4.28
CA GLU A 184 -9.95 -9.21 5.56
C GLU A 184 -8.46 -9.47 5.81
N VAL A 185 -7.66 -9.79 4.78
CA VAL A 185 -6.20 -9.85 4.90
C VAL A 185 -5.64 -8.50 5.34
N MET A 186 -6.07 -7.38 4.71
CA MET A 186 -5.62 -6.04 5.11
C MET A 186 -5.98 -5.71 6.57
N LYS A 187 -7.21 -6.00 7.00
CA LYS A 187 -7.63 -5.80 8.40
C LYS A 187 -6.79 -6.65 9.37
N SER A 188 -6.51 -7.90 9.02
CA SER A 188 -5.67 -8.79 9.83
C SER A 188 -4.24 -8.24 9.97
N LEU A 189 -3.67 -7.68 8.89
CA LEU A 189 -2.37 -7.02 8.94
C LEU A 189 -2.40 -5.75 9.81
N ASN A 190 -3.47 -4.96 9.73
CA ASN A 190 -3.65 -3.78 10.56
C ASN A 190 -3.81 -4.15 12.05
N SER A 191 -4.53 -5.23 12.38
CA SER A 191 -4.73 -5.68 13.76
C SER A 191 -3.42 -6.09 14.48
N ILE A 192 -2.40 -6.48 13.72
CA ILE A 192 -1.05 -6.75 14.24
C ILE A 192 -0.11 -5.53 14.17
N GLY A 193 -0.68 -4.33 13.98
CA GLY A 193 0.03 -3.04 14.06
C GLY A 193 0.63 -2.54 12.76
N LYS A 194 0.33 -3.12 11.59
CA LYS A 194 0.75 -2.57 10.30
C LYS A 194 -0.07 -1.33 9.95
N THR A 195 0.59 -0.31 9.43
CA THR A 195 -0.06 0.87 8.87
C THR A 195 -0.52 0.57 7.45
N ILE A 196 -1.76 0.90 7.11
CA ILE A 196 -2.33 0.59 5.80
C ILE A 196 -2.92 1.84 5.18
N VAL A 197 -2.50 2.16 3.96
CA VAL A 197 -3.05 3.23 3.14
C VAL A 197 -3.67 2.62 1.90
N ILE A 198 -4.97 2.79 1.73
CA ILE A 198 -5.72 2.27 0.57
C ILE A 198 -6.21 3.44 -0.25
N VAL A 199 -5.84 3.49 -1.52
CA VAL A 199 -6.50 4.37 -2.49
C VAL A 199 -7.63 3.61 -3.12
N THR A 200 -8.81 4.21 -3.13
CA THR A 200 -9.98 3.64 -3.78
C THR A 200 -11.02 4.70 -4.12
N HIS A 201 -11.79 4.45 -5.17
CA HIS A 201 -13.01 5.18 -5.48
C HIS A 201 -14.27 4.44 -4.96
N ASP A 202 -14.12 3.21 -4.49
CA ASP A 202 -15.21 2.41 -3.92
C ASP A 202 -15.45 2.78 -2.46
N ARG A 203 -16.62 3.37 -2.19
CA ARG A 203 -17.06 3.76 -0.85
C ARG A 203 -17.14 2.56 0.10
N THR A 204 -17.53 1.39 -0.39
CA THR A 204 -17.68 0.18 0.43
C THR A 204 -16.32 -0.33 0.93
N VAL A 205 -15.27 -0.15 0.16
CA VAL A 205 -13.88 -0.44 0.56
C VAL A 205 -13.38 0.61 1.56
N ALA A 206 -13.63 1.90 1.27
CA ALA A 206 -13.21 2.99 2.14
C ALA A 206 -13.85 2.91 3.54
N GLU A 207 -15.11 2.53 3.63
CA GLU A 207 -15.84 2.38 4.91
C GLU A 207 -15.33 1.22 5.77
N LYS A 208 -14.53 0.31 5.21
CA LYS A 208 -13.80 -0.72 5.98
C LYS A 208 -12.55 -0.17 6.67
N CYS A 209 -12.10 1.04 6.30
CA CYS A 209 -11.01 1.76 6.95
C CYS A 209 -11.54 2.59 8.11
N ARG A 210 -10.64 2.94 9.06
CA ARG A 210 -11.01 3.75 10.23
C ARG A 210 -11.01 5.26 9.98
N ARG A 211 -10.43 5.69 8.85
CA ARG A 211 -10.30 7.10 8.46
C ARG A 211 -10.40 7.21 6.95
N ILE A 212 -11.11 8.23 6.49
CA ILE A 212 -11.24 8.54 5.07
C ILE A 212 -10.73 9.96 4.85
N VAL A 213 -9.76 10.08 3.94
CA VAL A 213 -9.23 11.34 3.42
C VAL A 213 -9.75 11.51 2.00
N GLU A 214 -10.45 12.59 1.73
CA GLU A 214 -11.01 12.88 0.40
C GLU A 214 -10.16 13.93 -0.31
N LEU A 215 -9.70 13.58 -1.52
CA LEU A 215 -8.88 14.44 -2.37
C LEU A 215 -9.69 14.96 -3.56
N SER A 216 -9.61 16.26 -3.83
CA SER A 216 -10.23 16.88 -5.00
C SER A 216 -9.32 17.97 -5.55
N TYR A 217 -9.10 17.98 -6.87
CA TYR A 217 -8.25 18.97 -7.57
C TYR A 217 -6.87 19.22 -6.92
N GLY A 218 -6.28 18.17 -6.37
CA GLY A 218 -4.97 18.24 -5.73
C GLY A 218 -4.99 18.70 -4.27
N GLU A 219 -6.14 18.90 -3.66
CA GLU A 219 -6.31 19.38 -2.28
C GLU A 219 -7.05 18.36 -1.43
N ILE A 220 -6.74 18.30 -0.12
CA ILE A 220 -7.53 17.53 0.85
C ILE A 220 -8.77 18.37 1.20
N ILE A 221 -9.96 17.88 0.81
CA ILE A 221 -11.24 18.55 1.07
C ILE A 221 -11.95 18.00 2.30
N SER A 222 -11.58 16.81 2.76
CA SER A 222 -12.18 16.16 3.93
C SER A 222 -11.19 15.15 4.51
N ASP A 223 -11.16 15.09 5.85
CA ASP A 223 -10.38 14.11 6.62
C ASP A 223 -11.22 13.70 7.84
N LYS A 224 -11.79 12.50 7.81
CA LYS A 224 -12.77 12.04 8.80
C LYS A 224 -12.42 10.68 9.35
N THR A 225 -12.38 10.59 10.68
CA THR A 225 -12.34 9.30 11.38
C THR A 225 -13.74 8.70 11.40
N ILE A 226 -13.86 7.44 11.00
CA ILE A 226 -15.11 6.70 11.05
C ILE A 226 -15.21 6.03 12.42
N ALA A 227 -16.25 6.35 13.18
CA ALA A 227 -16.57 5.64 14.42
C ALA A 227 -16.91 4.17 14.07
N VAL A 228 -16.05 3.23 14.47
CA VAL A 228 -16.33 1.81 14.31
C VAL A 228 -17.45 1.46 15.30
N ASN A 229 -18.67 1.25 14.80
CA ASN A 229 -19.75 0.69 15.58
C ASN A 229 -19.37 -0.76 15.98
N HIS A 230 -18.85 -0.94 17.19
CA HIS A 230 -18.61 -2.25 17.81
C HIS A 230 -19.93 -2.95 18.10
N LYS A 231 -20.68 -3.38 17.07
CA LYS A 231 -21.89 -4.19 17.24
C LYS A 231 -21.67 -5.71 17.25
N TYR A 232 -20.42 -6.19 17.23
CA TYR A 232 -20.13 -7.63 17.29
C TYR A 232 -18.94 -7.92 18.19
N ASN A 233 -19.18 -7.92 19.51
CA ASN A 233 -18.42 -8.73 20.48
C ASN A 233 -19.24 -8.96 21.75
N LYS A 234 -20.37 -9.68 21.64
CA LYS A 234 -20.84 -10.48 22.76
C LYS A 234 -20.12 -11.81 22.66
N LYS A 235 -19.09 -12.01 23.51
CA LYS A 235 -18.63 -13.35 23.86
C LYS A 235 -19.84 -14.14 24.37
N PRO A 236 -20.09 -15.38 23.91
CA PRO A 236 -21.03 -16.25 24.59
C PRO A 236 -20.49 -16.46 26.00
N SER A 237 -21.28 -16.10 27.00
CA SER A 237 -21.06 -16.48 28.39
C SER A 237 -21.21 -18.00 28.47
N ILE A 238 -20.08 -18.67 28.68
CA ILE A 238 -20.10 -20.05 29.15
C ILE A 238 -20.53 -19.95 30.62
N SER A 239 -21.76 -20.23 30.89
CA SER A 239 -22.27 -20.56 32.24
C SER A 239 -21.94 -22.03 32.52
N ASP A 240 -21.39 -22.23 33.70
CA ASP A 240 -21.02 -23.46 34.40
C ASP A 240 -21.87 -24.72 34.09
#